data_de44fe305eef9796fc9b8c698e000e8c
#
_entry.id   de44fe305eef9796fc9b8c698e000e8c
#
_cell.length_a   1.000
_cell.length_b   1.000
_cell.length_c   1.000
_cell.angle_alpha   90.00
_cell.angle_beta   90.00
_cell.angle_gamma   90.00
#
_symmetry.space_group_name_H-M   'P 1'
#
loop_
_entity.id
_entity.type
_entity.pdbx_description
1 polymer ?
#
loop_
_entity_poly.entity_id
_entity_poly.type
_entity_poly.pdbx_seq_one_letter_code
_entity_poly.pdbx_strand_id
1 'polypeptide(L)'
;KKIKKKIKIFNFFFKIKNKDEFNLNDKFLIFSGLGNNSSFKELLIKNGFNIIEEIVFPDHFKYKAHDVLNFLKVAENKDIKIITTEKDYVKIPKNLREKINFIKIDLEILEQEQLTKLILSKINEIN
;
A
#
# COMPACT_ATOMS: atom_id res chain seq x y z
N LYS A 1 5.28 23.73 -6.87
CA LYS A 1 3.94 23.82 -6.26
C LYS A 1 2.90 23.02 -7.04
N LYS A 2 2.83 23.21 -8.35
CA LYS A 2 1.88 22.47 -9.21
C LYS A 2 2.14 20.97 -9.19
N ILE A 3 3.40 20.57 -9.11
CA ILE A 3 3.80 19.16 -9.05
C ILE A 3 3.25 18.50 -7.78
N LYS A 4 3.36 19.15 -6.64
CA LYS A 4 2.82 18.64 -5.37
C LYS A 4 1.31 18.46 -5.43
N LYS A 5 0.60 19.40 -6.05
CA LYS A 5 -0.85 19.31 -6.20
C LYS A 5 -1.24 18.19 -7.16
N LYS A 6 -0.48 17.97 -8.23
CA LYS A 6 -0.70 16.83 -9.13
C LYS A 6 -0.54 15.50 -8.40
N ILE A 7 0.45 15.38 -7.51
CA ILE A 7 0.65 14.17 -6.72
C ILE A 7 -0.55 13.90 -5.81
N LYS A 8 -1.09 14.93 -5.17
CA LYS A 8 -2.30 14.80 -4.36
C LYS A 8 -3.51 14.38 -5.20
N ILE A 9 -3.68 14.94 -6.38
CA ILE A 9 -4.74 14.55 -7.30
C ILE A 9 -4.59 13.07 -7.66
N PHE A 10 -3.36 12.63 -7.93
CA PHE A 10 -3.08 11.25 -8.26
C PHE A 10 -3.52 10.29 -7.16
N ASN A 11 -3.32 10.66 -5.88
CA ASN A 11 -3.71 9.82 -4.76
C ASN A 11 -5.22 9.57 -4.68
N PHE A 12 -6.04 10.44 -5.26
CA PHE A 12 -7.49 10.26 -5.31
C PHE A 12 -7.92 9.18 -6.31
N PHE A 13 -7.05 8.80 -7.25
CA PHE A 13 -7.39 7.82 -8.27
C PHE A 13 -7.06 6.38 -7.86
N PHE A 14 -6.31 6.19 -6.78
CA PHE A 14 -5.94 4.86 -6.33
C PHE A 14 -7.00 4.29 -5.40
N LYS A 15 -7.40 3.07 -5.68
CA LYS A 15 -8.40 2.35 -4.93
C LYS A 15 -7.89 0.96 -4.59
N ILE A 16 -8.19 0.48 -3.40
CA ILE A 16 -7.90 -0.89 -3.01
C ILE A 16 -9.04 -1.77 -3.50
N LYS A 17 -8.74 -2.70 -4.40
CA LYS A 17 -9.74 -3.58 -5.01
C LYS A 17 -10.19 -4.70 -4.09
N ASN A 18 -9.31 -5.19 -3.22
CA ASN A 18 -9.57 -6.36 -2.40
C ASN A 18 -9.69 -6.05 -0.91
N LYS A 19 -10.16 -4.85 -0.58
CA LYS A 19 -10.31 -4.43 0.81
C LYS A 19 -11.23 -5.36 1.59
N ASP A 20 -12.26 -5.88 0.96
CA ASP A 20 -13.24 -6.78 1.58
C ASP A 20 -12.67 -8.14 1.95
N GLU A 21 -11.49 -8.49 1.47
CA GLU A 21 -10.80 -9.73 1.88
C GLU A 21 -10.15 -9.61 3.26
N PHE A 22 -10.13 -8.40 3.85
CA PHE A 22 -9.45 -8.13 5.11
C PHE A 22 -10.43 -7.77 6.21
N ASN A 23 -10.10 -8.21 7.43
CA ASN A 23 -10.80 -7.76 8.63
C ASN A 23 -10.07 -6.54 9.18
N LEU A 24 -10.71 -5.37 9.11
CA LEU A 24 -10.08 -4.12 9.55
C LEU A 24 -9.89 -4.02 11.06
N ASN A 25 -10.44 -4.95 11.83
CA ASN A 25 -10.18 -5.06 13.26
C ASN A 25 -8.84 -5.74 13.56
N ASP A 26 -8.25 -6.38 12.56
CA ASP A 26 -6.94 -6.99 12.72
C ASP A 26 -5.85 -5.93 12.75
N LYS A 27 -4.72 -6.30 13.32
CA LYS A 27 -3.49 -5.50 13.32
C LYS A 27 -2.58 -6.02 12.22
N PHE A 28 -1.82 -5.12 11.60
CA PHE A 28 -1.04 -5.49 10.42
C PHE A 28 0.41 -5.04 10.50
N LEU A 29 1.27 -5.90 9.97
CA LEU A 29 2.64 -5.55 9.61
C LEU A 29 2.65 -5.36 8.10
N ILE A 30 3.24 -4.27 7.63
CA ILE A 30 3.40 -4.04 6.20
C ILE A 30 4.87 -4.01 5.83
N PHE A 31 5.17 -4.48 4.62
CA PHE A 31 6.51 -4.34 4.07
C PHE A 31 6.40 -4.04 2.58
N SER A 32 7.41 -3.38 2.05
CA SER A 32 7.50 -3.11 0.62
C SER A 32 8.92 -2.72 0.24
N GLY A 33 9.27 -2.97 -1.00
CA GLY A 33 10.52 -2.56 -1.60
C GLY A 33 10.39 -1.33 -2.49
N LEU A 34 9.40 -0.49 -2.20
CA LEU A 34 9.18 0.73 -2.95
C LEU A 34 10.06 1.85 -2.42
N GLY A 35 10.58 2.67 -3.32
CA GLY A 35 11.37 3.84 -2.93
C GLY A 35 10.57 4.87 -2.14
N ASN A 36 9.24 4.82 -2.21
CA ASN A 36 8.36 5.71 -1.46
C ASN A 36 7.30 4.88 -0.71
N ASN A 37 7.71 4.33 0.42
CA ASN A 37 6.85 3.48 1.24
C ASN A 37 5.77 4.26 1.99
N SER A 38 5.95 5.57 2.20
CA SER A 38 4.97 6.38 2.90
C SER A 38 3.63 6.42 2.16
N SER A 39 3.65 6.39 0.83
CA SER A 39 2.41 6.38 0.03
C SER A 39 1.60 5.11 0.24
N PHE A 40 2.26 3.97 0.34
CA PHE A 40 1.60 2.69 0.60
C PHE A 40 0.96 2.67 1.99
N LYS A 41 1.72 3.09 2.99
CA LYS A 41 1.23 3.17 4.37
C LYS A 41 0.04 4.12 4.49
N GLU A 42 0.15 5.31 3.89
CA GLU A 42 -0.92 6.29 3.89
C GLU A 42 -2.20 5.76 3.24
N LEU A 43 -2.07 5.06 2.13
CA LEU A 43 -3.21 4.47 1.44
C LEU A 43 -3.93 3.49 2.36
N LEU A 44 -3.19 2.63 3.04
CA LEU A 44 -3.76 1.65 3.96
C LEU A 44 -4.43 2.32 5.15
N ILE A 45 -3.79 3.31 5.75
CA ILE A 45 -4.35 4.03 6.89
C ILE A 45 -5.64 4.75 6.51
N LYS A 46 -5.67 5.39 5.35
CA LYS A 46 -6.88 6.06 4.84
C LYS A 46 -8.03 5.08 4.65
N ASN A 47 -7.73 3.83 4.36
CA ASN A 47 -8.74 2.79 4.16
C ASN A 47 -9.08 2.04 5.44
N GLY A 48 -8.61 2.51 6.59
CA GLY A 48 -9.00 1.95 7.88
C GLY A 48 -8.15 0.81 8.39
N PHE A 49 -7.02 0.52 7.76
CA PHE A 49 -6.11 -0.52 8.23
C PHE A 49 -5.30 -0.05 9.42
N ASN A 50 -5.18 -0.90 10.42
CA ASN A 50 -4.40 -0.62 11.63
C ASN A 50 -2.99 -1.16 11.47
N ILE A 51 -2.07 -0.30 11.09
CA ILE A 51 -0.68 -0.66 10.83
C ILE A 51 0.14 -0.52 12.11
N ILE A 52 0.68 -1.64 12.60
CA ILE A 52 1.46 -1.70 13.84
C ILE A 52 2.95 -1.68 13.55
N GLU A 53 3.37 -2.37 12.50
CA GLU A 53 4.78 -2.49 12.11
C GLU A 53 4.95 -2.17 10.64
N GLU A 54 6.05 -1.54 10.31
CA GLU A 54 6.42 -1.25 8.92
C GLU A 54 7.87 -1.63 8.71
N ILE A 55 8.13 -2.45 7.69
CA ILE A 55 9.49 -2.81 7.28
C ILE A 55 9.72 -2.27 5.88
N VAL A 56 10.76 -1.46 5.75
CA VAL A 56 11.09 -0.78 4.51
C VAL A 56 12.33 -1.42 3.90
N PHE A 57 12.20 -1.87 2.65
CA PHE A 57 13.31 -2.43 1.89
C PHE A 57 13.68 -1.47 0.76
N PRO A 58 14.94 -1.49 0.32
CA PRO A 58 15.35 -0.71 -0.85
C PRO A 58 14.54 -1.09 -2.08
N ASP A 59 14.41 -0.15 -3.03
CA ASP A 59 13.79 -0.46 -4.31
C ASP A 59 14.55 -1.59 -5.00
N HIS A 60 13.80 -2.46 -5.68
CA HIS A 60 14.36 -3.66 -6.33
C HIS A 60 15.00 -4.67 -5.37
N PHE A 61 14.62 -4.63 -4.11
CA PHE A 61 15.12 -5.58 -3.12
C PHE A 61 14.73 -7.02 -3.50
N LYS A 62 15.67 -7.95 -3.37
CA LYS A 62 15.42 -9.37 -3.62
C LYS A 62 15.18 -10.08 -2.28
N TYR A 63 13.97 -10.56 -2.07
CA TYR A 63 13.60 -11.23 -0.83
C TYR A 63 14.17 -12.62 -0.80
N LYS A 64 15.03 -12.90 0.18
CA LYS A 64 15.56 -14.24 0.44
C LYS A 64 14.72 -14.91 1.51
N ALA A 65 14.84 -16.23 1.60
CA ALA A 65 14.06 -17.01 2.56
C ALA A 65 14.23 -16.47 4.00
N HIS A 66 15.45 -16.14 4.42
CA HIS A 66 15.68 -15.67 5.78
C HIS A 66 15.06 -14.31 6.04
N ASP A 67 14.98 -13.43 5.04
CA ASP A 67 14.30 -12.14 5.18
C ASP A 67 12.81 -12.35 5.47
N VAL A 68 12.19 -13.24 4.69
CA VAL A 68 10.76 -13.55 4.82
C VAL A 68 10.49 -14.24 6.16
N LEU A 69 11.30 -15.20 6.53
CA LEU A 69 11.15 -15.92 7.79
C LEU A 69 11.26 -14.99 8.99
N ASN A 70 12.11 -13.96 8.91
CA ASN A 70 12.24 -12.98 9.98
C ASN A 70 10.96 -12.20 10.20
N PHE A 71 10.36 -11.64 9.16
CA PHE A 71 9.14 -10.86 9.38
C PHE A 71 7.91 -11.74 9.63
N LEU A 72 7.90 -12.98 9.14
CA LEU A 72 6.88 -13.95 9.51
C LEU A 72 6.93 -14.23 11.03
N LYS A 73 8.13 -14.36 11.56
CA LYS A 73 8.32 -14.59 13.00
C LYS A 73 7.87 -13.38 13.83
N VAL A 74 8.20 -12.18 13.38
CA VAL A 74 7.76 -10.95 14.06
C VAL A 74 6.23 -10.89 14.09
N ALA A 75 5.59 -11.18 12.97
CA ALA A 75 4.14 -11.15 12.89
C ALA A 75 3.50 -12.20 13.78
N GLU A 76 4.04 -13.41 13.81
CA GLU A 76 3.55 -14.49 14.67
C GLU A 76 3.67 -14.13 16.15
N ASN A 77 4.82 -13.58 16.56
CA ASN A 77 5.05 -13.20 17.94
C ASN A 77 4.12 -12.09 18.42
N LYS A 78 3.73 -11.19 17.52
CA LYS A 78 2.85 -10.07 17.86
C LYS A 78 1.38 -10.36 17.56
N ASP A 79 1.08 -11.53 17.02
CA ASP A 79 -0.26 -11.91 16.59
C ASP A 79 -0.86 -10.89 15.63
N ILE A 80 -0.10 -10.52 14.62
CA ILE A 80 -0.52 -9.58 13.58
C ILE A 80 -0.41 -10.24 12.22
N LYS A 81 -1.15 -9.73 11.27
CA LYS A 81 -1.16 -10.24 9.90
C LYS A 81 -0.22 -9.42 9.02
N ILE A 82 0.20 -9.99 7.91
CA ILE A 82 1.18 -9.36 7.03
C ILE A 82 0.51 -8.93 5.74
N ILE A 83 0.80 -7.71 5.31
CA ILE A 83 0.33 -7.15 4.05
C ILE A 83 1.52 -6.58 3.28
N THR A 84 1.54 -6.82 1.98
CA THR A 84 2.51 -6.20 1.08
C THR A 84 1.81 -5.74 -0.20
N THR A 85 2.58 -5.18 -1.11
CA THR A 85 2.07 -4.83 -2.44
C THR A 85 2.02 -6.06 -3.33
N GLU A 86 1.21 -6.03 -4.36
CA GLU A 86 1.14 -7.12 -5.34
C GLU A 86 2.50 -7.33 -6.02
N LYS A 87 3.19 -6.24 -6.33
CA LYS A 87 4.51 -6.27 -6.95
C LYS A 87 5.54 -6.98 -6.07
N ASP A 88 5.52 -6.72 -4.77
CA ASP A 88 6.45 -7.36 -3.84
C ASP A 88 6.06 -8.80 -3.55
N TYR A 89 4.77 -9.09 -3.51
CA TYR A 89 4.27 -10.43 -3.25
C TYR A 89 4.82 -11.47 -4.25
N VAL A 90 4.87 -11.10 -5.54
CA VAL A 90 5.36 -12.02 -6.58
C VAL A 90 6.86 -12.30 -6.47
N LYS A 91 7.59 -11.48 -5.73
CA LYS A 91 9.02 -11.67 -5.45
C LYS A 91 9.28 -12.59 -4.27
N ILE A 92 8.25 -12.93 -3.49
CA ILE A 92 8.40 -13.83 -2.35
C ILE A 92 8.48 -15.27 -2.85
N PRO A 93 9.38 -16.11 -2.28
CA PRO A 93 9.39 -17.52 -2.62
C PRO A 93 8.02 -18.17 -2.42
N LYS A 94 7.56 -18.94 -3.39
CA LYS A 94 6.20 -19.48 -3.41
C LYS A 94 5.82 -20.26 -2.15
N ASN A 95 6.76 -21.00 -1.60
CA ASN A 95 6.53 -21.82 -0.41
C ASN A 95 6.38 -20.99 0.88
N LEU A 96 6.66 -19.69 0.84
CA LEU A 96 6.57 -18.81 2.00
C LEU A 96 5.40 -17.81 1.91
N ARG A 97 4.57 -17.90 0.88
CA ARG A 97 3.49 -16.94 0.62
C ARG A 97 2.22 -17.16 1.42
N GLU A 98 2.05 -18.33 2.00
CA GLU A 98 0.77 -18.74 2.59
C GLU A 98 0.22 -17.72 3.60
N LYS A 99 1.08 -17.19 4.46
CA LYS A 99 0.67 -16.25 5.51
C LYS A 99 0.85 -14.79 5.14
N ILE A 100 1.18 -14.51 3.87
CA ILE A 100 1.39 -13.16 3.40
C ILE A 100 0.23 -12.78 2.50
N ASN A 101 -0.36 -11.63 2.80
CA ASN A 101 -1.45 -11.07 2.01
C ASN A 101 -0.95 -9.90 1.19
N PHE A 102 -1.60 -9.62 0.10
CA PHE A 102 -1.23 -8.46 -0.71
C PHE A 102 -2.45 -7.61 -1.02
N ILE A 103 -2.19 -6.32 -1.22
CA ILE A 103 -3.20 -5.34 -1.59
C ILE A 103 -3.20 -5.21 -3.10
N LYS A 104 -4.37 -5.35 -3.69
CA LYS A 104 -4.59 -5.05 -5.11
C LYS A 104 -4.98 -3.60 -5.23
N ILE A 105 -4.14 -2.83 -5.88
CA ILE A 105 -4.37 -1.40 -6.09
C ILE A 105 -4.80 -1.21 -7.53
N ASP A 106 -5.90 -0.51 -7.72
CA ASP A 106 -6.39 -0.15 -9.05
C ASP A 106 -6.41 1.36 -9.19
N LEU A 107 -6.17 1.80 -10.41
CA LEU A 107 -6.32 3.19 -10.75
C LEU A 107 -7.79 3.42 -11.08
N GLU A 108 -8.49 4.18 -10.23
CA GLU A 108 -9.87 4.53 -10.49
C GLU A 108 -9.92 5.62 -11.55
N ILE A 109 -10.55 5.31 -12.68
CA ILE A 109 -10.72 6.27 -13.76
C ILE A 109 -11.99 7.07 -13.45
N LEU A 110 -11.82 8.32 -13.07
CA LEU A 110 -12.95 9.22 -12.87
C LEU A 110 -13.56 9.58 -14.22
N GLU A 111 -14.87 9.77 -14.24
CA GLU A 111 -15.52 10.34 -15.40
C GLU A 111 -14.88 11.69 -15.71
N GLN A 112 -14.82 12.04 -16.99
CA GLN A 112 -14.13 13.25 -17.41
C GLN A 112 -14.66 14.50 -16.71
N GLU A 113 -15.96 14.57 -16.47
CA GLU A 113 -16.57 15.67 -15.76
C GLU A 113 -16.09 15.77 -14.31
N GLN A 114 -16.04 14.63 -13.61
CA GLN A 114 -15.55 14.58 -12.24
C GLN A 114 -14.06 14.94 -12.16
N LEU A 115 -13.28 14.45 -13.12
CA LEU A 115 -11.86 14.74 -13.20
C LEU A 115 -11.62 16.23 -13.44
N THR A 116 -12.39 16.84 -14.36
CA THR A 116 -12.30 18.26 -14.64
C THR A 116 -12.61 19.10 -13.40
N LYS A 117 -13.67 18.76 -12.69
CA LYS A 117 -14.04 19.46 -11.44
C LYS A 117 -12.94 19.35 -10.40
N LEU A 118 -12.35 18.17 -10.25
CA LEU A 118 -11.27 17.94 -9.29
C LEU A 118 -10.05 18.80 -9.65
N ILE A 119 -9.65 18.80 -10.92
CA ILE A 119 -8.52 19.58 -11.40
C ILE A 119 -8.74 21.07 -11.17
N LEU A 120 -9.91 21.58 -11.54
CA LEU A 120 -10.24 22.99 -11.37
C LEU A 120 -10.25 23.39 -9.89
N SER A 121 -10.78 22.54 -9.03
CA SER A 121 -10.76 22.75 -7.59
C SER A 121 -9.33 22.89 -7.07
N LYS A 122 -8.42 22.04 -7.51
CA LYS A 122 -7.02 22.09 -7.08
C LYS A 122 -6.28 23.30 -7.64
N ILE A 123 -6.61 23.72 -8.86
CA ILE A 123 -6.04 24.93 -9.44
C ILE A 123 -6.49 26.16 -8.65
N ASN A 124 -7.75 26.23 -8.28
CA ASN A 124 -8.27 27.35 -7.49
C ASN A 124 -7.61 27.45 -6.12
N GLU A 125 -7.23 26.32 -5.51
CA GLU A 125 -6.48 26.32 -4.25
C GLU A 125 -5.09 26.93 -4.39
N ILE A 126 -4.52 26.91 -5.60
CA ILE A 126 -3.18 27.46 -5.86
C ILE A 126 -3.23 28.98 -5.99
N ASN A 127 -4.31 29.51 -6.48
CA ASN A 127 -4.51 30.95 -6.66
C ASN A 127 -4.99 31.60 -5.37
#